data_09f9cccd7d83d0263d0acba9f2ebf4cf
#
_entry.id   09f9cccd7d83d0263d0acba9f2ebf4cf
#
_cell.length_a   1.000
_cell.length_b   1.000
_cell.length_c   1.000
_cell.angle_alpha   90.00
_cell.angle_beta   90.00
_cell.angle_gamma   90.00
#
_symmetry.space_group_name_H-M   'P 1'
#
loop_
_entity.id
_entity.type
_entity.pdbx_description
1 polymer ?
#
loop_
_entity_poly.entity_id
_entity_poly.type
_entity_poly.pdbx_seq_one_letter_code
_entity_poly.pdbx_strand_id
1 'polypeptide(L)'
;HPKKNYLVIVPEQFTMQTQQKLVELAPNHAIMNIDVLSFKRLAYRVFDEMGRTDIQVLEETGKNLVLRKLASEQEENLTVLRPNMNRMGYIGEVKSLISEFMQYNITWEQLEKITQKAEISPVLSAKLRDISVMYRAFETFMQGSYITDEEILSVLASMAKDSEILSDSVLV
;
A
#
# COMPACT_ATOMS: atom_id res chain seq x y z
N HIS A 1 2.28 -27.04 -21.42
CA HIS A 1 1.26 -27.00 -22.48
C HIS A 1 1.44 -25.69 -23.27
N PRO A 2 1.66 -25.73 -24.58
CA PRO A 2 1.93 -24.51 -25.38
C PRO A 2 0.72 -23.57 -25.55
N LYS A 3 -0.40 -23.85 -24.90
CA LYS A 3 -1.65 -23.05 -25.02
C LYS A 3 -2.08 -22.36 -23.71
N LYS A 4 -1.30 -22.46 -22.64
CA LYS A 4 -1.62 -21.80 -21.37
C LYS A 4 -0.59 -20.74 -21.05
N ASN A 5 -1.03 -19.60 -20.59
CA ASN A 5 -0.16 -18.56 -20.04
C ASN A 5 0.19 -18.92 -18.59
N TYR A 6 1.41 -18.66 -18.21
CA TYR A 6 1.90 -18.86 -16.85
C TYR A 6 2.36 -17.54 -16.27
N LEU A 7 1.88 -17.20 -15.09
CA LEU A 7 2.29 -16.03 -14.32
C LEU A 7 3.09 -16.51 -13.12
N VAL A 8 4.40 -16.31 -13.18
CA VAL A 8 5.31 -16.66 -12.08
C VAL A 8 5.45 -15.45 -11.16
N ILE A 9 4.92 -15.57 -9.95
CA ILE A 9 4.88 -14.47 -8.98
C ILE A 9 6.08 -14.56 -8.06
N VAL A 10 6.90 -13.52 -8.08
CA VAL A 10 8.11 -13.41 -7.25
C VAL A 10 8.21 -12.00 -6.64
N PRO A 11 8.97 -11.83 -5.55
CA PRO A 11 9.30 -10.50 -5.04
C PRO A 11 9.94 -9.62 -6.13
N GLU A 12 9.64 -8.32 -6.14
CA GLU A 12 10.05 -7.37 -7.19
C GLU A 12 11.54 -7.46 -7.53
N GLN A 13 12.40 -7.57 -6.52
CA GLN A 13 13.85 -7.64 -6.69
C GLN A 13 14.34 -8.91 -7.41
N PHE A 14 13.54 -9.97 -7.47
CA PHE A 14 13.91 -11.23 -8.09
C PHE A 14 13.32 -11.44 -9.49
N THR A 15 12.48 -10.52 -9.98
CA THR A 15 11.79 -10.68 -11.27
C THR A 15 12.75 -10.89 -12.42
N MET A 16 13.78 -10.04 -12.56
CA MET A 16 14.76 -10.15 -13.63
C MET A 16 15.61 -11.42 -13.52
N GLN A 17 16.09 -11.76 -12.31
CA GLN A 17 16.90 -12.94 -12.10
C GLN A 17 16.13 -14.24 -12.39
N THR A 18 14.85 -14.28 -11.99
CA THR A 18 13.97 -15.43 -12.26
C THR A 18 13.71 -15.56 -13.75
N GLN A 19 13.45 -14.45 -14.44
CA GLN A 19 13.25 -14.45 -15.89
C GLN A 19 14.50 -14.96 -16.63
N GLN A 20 15.69 -14.51 -16.26
CA GLN A 20 16.94 -14.99 -16.84
C GLN A 20 17.10 -16.51 -16.65
N LYS A 21 16.89 -17.02 -15.45
CA LYS A 21 16.96 -18.47 -15.18
C LYS A 21 15.96 -19.26 -16.01
N LEU A 22 14.75 -18.79 -16.17
CA LEU A 22 13.74 -19.47 -17.00
C LEU A 22 14.15 -19.49 -18.48
N VAL A 23 14.73 -18.41 -18.99
CA VAL A 23 15.28 -18.36 -20.36
C VAL A 23 16.45 -19.32 -20.52
N GLU A 24 17.39 -19.40 -19.56
CA GLU A 24 18.50 -20.32 -19.58
C GLU A 24 18.07 -21.80 -19.58
N LEU A 25 17.01 -22.13 -18.84
CA LEU A 25 16.45 -23.48 -18.74
C LEU A 25 15.58 -23.86 -19.95
N ALA A 26 15.09 -22.88 -20.69
CA ALA A 26 14.23 -23.12 -21.84
C ALA A 26 15.04 -23.74 -23.02
N PRO A 27 14.51 -24.77 -23.71
CA PRO A 27 15.24 -25.49 -24.79
C PRO A 27 15.76 -24.57 -25.91
N ASN A 28 15.07 -23.48 -26.18
CA ASN A 28 15.43 -22.52 -27.23
C ASN A 28 15.96 -21.19 -26.67
N HIS A 29 16.33 -21.14 -25.39
CA HIS A 29 16.70 -19.91 -24.68
C HIS A 29 15.66 -18.77 -24.86
N ALA A 30 14.38 -19.13 -24.98
CA ALA A 30 13.27 -18.21 -25.13
C ALA A 30 12.04 -18.71 -24.38
N ILE A 31 11.32 -17.79 -23.77
CA ILE A 31 10.03 -18.01 -23.12
C ILE A 31 8.99 -17.14 -23.83
N MET A 32 7.83 -17.71 -24.21
CA MET A 32 6.78 -16.99 -24.95
C MET A 32 5.49 -16.82 -24.14
N ASN A 33 5.19 -17.79 -23.28
CA ASN A 33 3.93 -17.86 -22.53
C ASN A 33 4.16 -17.90 -21.01
N ILE A 34 5.30 -17.41 -20.55
CA ILE A 34 5.65 -17.30 -19.14
C ILE A 34 5.99 -15.84 -18.87
N ASP A 35 5.24 -15.22 -18.00
CA ASP A 35 5.51 -13.89 -17.48
C ASP A 35 5.97 -13.99 -16.03
N VAL A 36 7.04 -13.28 -15.69
CA VAL A 36 7.57 -13.18 -14.32
C VAL A 36 7.24 -11.80 -13.77
N LEU A 37 6.42 -11.76 -12.75
CA LEU A 37 5.85 -10.53 -12.20
C LEU A 37 5.96 -10.51 -10.67
N SER A 38 5.95 -9.31 -10.11
CA SER A 38 5.58 -9.14 -8.69
C SER A 38 4.07 -8.96 -8.55
N PHE A 39 3.54 -9.11 -7.34
CA PHE A 39 2.13 -8.81 -7.07
C PHE A 39 1.75 -7.37 -7.45
N LYS A 40 2.63 -6.41 -7.23
CA LYS A 40 2.41 -5.02 -7.60
C LYS A 40 2.24 -4.87 -9.12
N ARG A 41 3.10 -5.48 -9.92
CA ARG A 41 2.98 -5.47 -11.39
C ARG A 41 1.74 -6.20 -11.89
N LEU A 42 1.38 -7.32 -11.24
CA LEU A 42 0.15 -8.02 -11.54
C LEU A 42 -1.07 -7.13 -11.28
N ALA A 43 -1.08 -6.43 -10.14
CA ALA A 43 -2.17 -5.51 -9.82
C ALA A 43 -2.34 -4.41 -10.86
N TYR A 44 -1.27 -3.75 -11.28
CA TYR A 44 -1.35 -2.74 -12.34
C TYR A 44 -1.86 -3.31 -13.66
N ARG A 45 -1.44 -4.52 -14.06
CA ARG A 45 -1.97 -5.19 -15.25
C ARG A 45 -3.48 -5.42 -15.16
N VAL A 46 -3.97 -5.88 -14.03
CA VAL A 46 -5.41 -6.10 -13.80
C VAL A 46 -6.16 -4.77 -13.78
N PHE A 47 -5.59 -3.71 -13.17
CA PHE A 47 -6.18 -2.37 -13.19
C PHE A 47 -6.32 -1.84 -14.63
N ASP A 48 -5.28 -1.99 -15.44
CA ASP A 48 -5.27 -1.60 -16.87
C ASP A 48 -6.29 -2.41 -17.67
N GLU A 49 -6.34 -3.73 -17.48
CA GLU A 49 -7.31 -4.62 -18.12
C GLU A 49 -8.75 -4.18 -17.84
N MET A 50 -9.03 -3.82 -16.60
CA MET A 50 -10.37 -3.41 -16.17
C MET A 50 -10.67 -1.92 -16.41
N GLY A 51 -9.77 -1.20 -17.10
CA GLY A 51 -9.92 0.23 -17.40
C GLY A 51 -9.92 1.13 -16.16
N ARG A 52 -9.34 0.67 -15.03
CA ARG A 52 -9.28 1.42 -13.76
C ARG A 52 -8.13 2.42 -13.74
N THR A 53 -8.17 3.36 -14.67
CA THR A 53 -7.20 4.48 -14.73
C THR A 53 -7.43 5.54 -13.64
N ASP A 54 -8.55 5.43 -12.93
CA ASP A 54 -8.91 6.25 -11.77
C ASP A 54 -8.11 5.89 -10.51
N ILE A 55 -7.52 4.70 -10.45
CA ILE A 55 -6.73 4.24 -9.30
C ILE A 55 -5.32 4.82 -9.38
N GLN A 56 -5.01 5.74 -8.47
CA GLN A 56 -3.66 6.29 -8.32
C GLN A 56 -3.02 5.76 -7.04
N VAL A 57 -1.87 5.11 -7.17
CA VAL A 57 -1.12 4.63 -6.00
C VAL A 57 -0.27 5.76 -5.43
N LEU A 58 -0.50 6.11 -4.18
CA LEU A 58 0.27 7.10 -3.46
C LEU A 58 1.55 6.47 -2.90
N GLU A 59 2.65 6.72 -3.57
CA GLU A 59 3.98 6.23 -3.18
C GLU A 59 4.52 6.92 -1.93
N GLU A 60 5.60 6.39 -1.36
CA GLU A 60 6.21 6.84 -0.11
C GLU A 60 6.52 8.35 -0.06
N THR A 61 7.01 8.92 -1.16
CA THR A 61 7.27 10.36 -1.25
C THR A 61 5.97 11.17 -1.23
N GLY A 62 4.96 10.69 -1.96
CA GLY A 62 3.62 11.28 -1.97
C GLY A 62 2.97 11.26 -0.59
N LYS A 63 3.05 10.14 0.12
CA LYS A 63 2.56 10.03 1.51
C LYS A 63 3.19 11.09 2.42
N ASN A 64 4.51 11.30 2.33
CA ASN A 64 5.20 12.32 3.12
C ASN A 64 4.71 13.74 2.82
N LEU A 65 4.48 14.07 1.53
CA LEU A 65 3.98 15.39 1.13
C LEU A 65 2.55 15.61 1.61
N VAL A 66 1.68 14.62 1.45
CA VAL A 66 0.30 14.66 1.93
C VAL A 66 0.25 14.83 3.44
N LEU A 67 0.97 14.00 4.20
CA LEU A 67 1.00 14.09 5.66
C LEU A 67 1.56 15.43 6.15
N ARG A 68 2.53 16.01 5.45
CA ARG A 68 3.03 17.35 5.78
C ARG A 68 1.96 18.43 5.58
N LYS A 69 1.23 18.38 4.46
CA LYS A 69 0.10 19.27 4.20
C LYS A 69 -0.98 19.12 5.29
N LEU A 70 -1.39 17.88 5.57
CA LEU A 70 -2.39 17.59 6.58
C LEU A 70 -1.94 18.00 7.99
N ALA A 71 -0.65 17.86 8.33
CA ALA A 71 -0.12 18.32 9.60
C ALA A 71 -0.26 19.83 9.79
N SER A 72 -0.09 20.60 8.71
CA SER A 72 -0.32 22.04 8.72
C SER A 72 -1.81 22.38 8.86
N GLU A 73 -2.68 21.65 8.16
CA GLU A 73 -4.12 21.84 8.22
C GLU A 73 -4.74 21.44 9.56
N GLN A 74 -4.15 20.44 10.23
CA GLN A 74 -4.62 19.91 11.52
C GLN A 74 -3.85 20.49 12.73
N GLU A 75 -3.02 21.49 12.54
CA GLU A 75 -2.11 22.01 13.57
C GLU A 75 -2.83 22.36 14.89
N GLU A 76 -4.01 22.95 14.80
CA GLU A 76 -4.81 23.33 15.97
C GLU A 76 -5.39 22.12 16.73
N ASN A 77 -5.57 20.99 16.06
CA ASN A 77 -6.10 19.75 16.62
C ASN A 77 -5.01 18.85 17.22
N LEU A 78 -3.73 19.16 16.99
CA LEU A 78 -2.59 18.42 17.50
C LEU A 78 -2.08 19.05 18.80
N THR A 79 -1.75 18.21 19.77
CA THR A 79 -1.27 18.62 21.09
C THR A 79 0.21 18.27 21.30
N VAL A 80 0.53 17.00 21.39
CA VAL A 80 1.88 16.49 21.71
C VAL A 80 2.76 16.42 20.45
N LEU A 81 2.18 16.10 19.30
CA LEU A 81 2.92 16.01 18.04
C LEU A 81 3.19 17.38 17.42
N ARG A 82 2.35 18.37 17.68
CA ARG A 82 2.40 19.73 17.11
C ARG A 82 3.80 20.34 17.04
N PRO A 83 4.60 20.39 18.13
CA PRO A 83 5.91 21.06 18.10
C PRO A 83 6.93 20.42 17.16
N ASN A 84 6.74 19.17 16.79
CA ASN A 84 7.69 18.37 16.01
C ASN A 84 7.25 18.13 14.57
N MET A 85 5.99 18.43 14.22
CA MET A 85 5.44 18.14 12.88
C MET A 85 6.16 18.89 11.74
N ASN A 86 6.83 19.99 12.02
CA ASN A 86 7.64 20.73 11.05
C ASN A 86 9.02 20.10 10.80
N ARG A 87 9.43 19.09 11.58
CA ARG A 87 10.72 18.42 11.42
C ARG A 87 10.61 17.28 10.40
N MET A 88 11.52 17.29 9.42
CA MET A 88 11.48 16.33 8.30
C MET A 88 11.43 14.85 8.73
N GLY A 89 12.26 14.44 9.69
CA GLY A 89 12.30 13.06 10.18
C GLY A 89 11.03 12.65 10.92
N TYR A 90 10.39 13.59 11.60
CA TYR A 90 9.22 13.29 12.42
C TYR A 90 7.96 12.94 11.61
N ILE A 91 7.74 13.63 10.48
CA ILE A 91 6.68 13.25 9.53
C ILE A 91 6.89 11.83 9.00
N GLY A 92 8.16 11.46 8.74
CA GLY A 92 8.51 10.10 8.32
C GLY A 92 8.14 9.04 9.36
N GLU A 93 8.34 9.32 10.66
CA GLU A 93 7.93 8.42 11.74
C GLU A 93 6.41 8.29 11.84
N VAL A 94 5.68 9.40 11.76
CA VAL A 94 4.21 9.39 11.75
C VAL A 94 3.69 8.61 10.54
N LYS A 95 4.27 8.80 9.36
CA LYS A 95 3.96 8.04 8.16
C LYS A 95 4.16 6.54 8.37
N SER A 96 5.34 6.15 8.87
CA SER A 96 5.66 4.74 9.10
C SER A 96 4.69 4.08 10.06
N LEU A 97 4.29 4.80 11.10
CA LEU A 97 3.32 4.30 12.07
C LEU A 97 1.90 4.17 11.48
N ILE A 98 1.46 5.12 10.65
CA ILE A 98 0.18 5.03 9.95
C ILE A 98 0.20 3.86 8.96
N SER A 99 1.28 3.69 8.18
CA SER A 99 1.45 2.55 7.26
C SER A 99 1.43 1.21 8.01
N GLU A 100 2.04 1.13 9.19
CA GLU A 100 2.00 -0.05 10.04
C GLU A 100 0.59 -0.36 10.52
N PHE A 101 -0.17 0.65 10.97
CA PHE A 101 -1.57 0.45 11.33
C PHE A 101 -2.42 -0.04 10.16
N MET A 102 -2.25 0.53 8.98
CA MET A 102 -2.93 0.07 7.76
C MET A 102 -2.59 -1.39 7.43
N GLN A 103 -1.31 -1.77 7.53
CA GLN A 103 -0.84 -3.13 7.26
C GLN A 103 -1.47 -4.16 8.22
N TYR A 104 -1.71 -3.78 9.48
CA TYR A 104 -2.36 -4.63 10.48
C TYR A 104 -3.88 -4.45 10.55
N ASN A 105 -4.48 -3.72 9.62
CA ASN A 105 -5.91 -3.38 9.60
C ASN A 105 -6.40 -2.72 10.91
N ILE A 106 -5.55 -1.92 11.54
CA ILE A 106 -5.91 -1.13 12.72
C ILE A 106 -6.44 0.22 12.23
N THR A 107 -7.71 0.51 12.50
CA THR A 107 -8.34 1.77 12.08
C THR A 107 -8.12 2.91 13.07
N TRP A 108 -8.29 4.16 12.62
CA TRP A 108 -8.17 5.32 13.51
C TRP A 108 -9.23 5.31 14.63
N GLU A 109 -10.43 4.75 14.39
CA GLU A 109 -11.46 4.60 15.43
C GLU A 109 -11.04 3.61 16.52
N GLN A 110 -10.31 2.55 16.13
CA GLN A 110 -9.75 1.62 17.11
C GLN A 110 -8.68 2.29 17.97
N LEU A 111 -7.83 3.13 17.36
CA LEU A 111 -6.84 3.92 18.09
C LEU A 111 -7.53 4.88 19.06
N GLU A 112 -8.56 5.57 18.63
CA GLU A 112 -9.32 6.50 19.47
C GLU A 112 -9.96 5.78 20.67
N LYS A 113 -10.53 4.60 20.47
CA LYS A 113 -11.06 3.77 21.57
C LYS A 113 -9.99 3.35 22.58
N ILE A 114 -8.77 3.08 22.11
CA ILE A 114 -7.65 2.74 22.99
C ILE A 114 -7.30 3.94 23.88
N THR A 115 -7.34 5.17 23.37
CA THR A 115 -7.01 6.37 24.16
C THR A 115 -7.92 6.59 25.36
N GLN A 116 -9.11 5.99 25.35
CA GLN A 116 -10.10 6.12 26.43
C GLN A 116 -9.91 5.09 27.56
N LYS A 117 -8.99 4.12 27.39
CA LYS A 117 -8.73 3.10 28.41
C LYS A 117 -7.91 3.67 29.57
N ALA A 118 -8.35 3.41 30.79
CA ALA A 118 -7.69 3.90 32.02
C ALA A 118 -6.27 3.33 32.26
N GLU A 119 -5.92 2.26 31.56
CA GLU A 119 -4.65 1.52 31.75
C GLU A 119 -3.45 2.15 31.04
N ILE A 120 -3.66 3.15 30.15
CA ILE A 120 -2.59 3.79 29.40
C ILE A 120 -2.14 5.10 30.05
N SER A 121 -0.84 5.39 29.96
CA SER A 121 -0.31 6.66 30.47
C SER A 121 -0.93 7.85 29.73
N PRO A 122 -1.15 8.99 30.42
CA PRO A 122 -1.71 10.19 29.80
C PRO A 122 -0.92 10.68 28.58
N VAL A 123 0.40 10.54 28.60
CA VAL A 123 1.28 10.93 27.48
C VAL A 123 1.07 10.03 26.28
N LEU A 124 0.95 8.71 26.46
CA LEU A 124 0.67 7.79 25.38
C LEU A 124 -0.73 8.01 24.81
N SER A 125 -1.73 8.21 25.66
CA SER A 125 -3.09 8.54 25.24
C SER A 125 -3.13 9.80 24.38
N ALA A 126 -2.45 10.87 24.77
CA ALA A 126 -2.37 12.11 23.99
C ALA A 126 -1.66 11.89 22.63
N LYS A 127 -0.55 11.13 22.61
CA LYS A 127 0.12 10.78 21.34
C LYS A 127 -0.78 9.98 20.41
N LEU A 128 -1.45 8.95 20.91
CA LEU A 128 -2.35 8.12 20.10
C LEU A 128 -3.53 8.93 19.56
N ARG A 129 -4.05 9.89 20.35
CA ARG A 129 -5.08 10.82 19.89
C ARG A 129 -4.59 11.64 18.70
N ASP A 130 -3.44 12.27 18.82
CA ASP A 130 -2.87 13.08 17.73
C ASP A 130 -2.62 12.22 16.48
N ILE A 131 -2.14 10.98 16.65
CA ILE A 131 -1.97 10.04 15.53
C ILE A 131 -3.31 9.65 14.91
N SER A 132 -4.36 9.43 15.71
CA SER A 132 -5.69 9.13 15.17
C SER A 132 -6.25 10.30 14.36
N VAL A 133 -6.01 11.55 14.77
CA VAL A 133 -6.36 12.76 14.01
C VAL A 133 -5.65 12.78 12.66
N MET A 134 -4.34 12.55 12.65
CA MET A 134 -3.54 12.50 11.41
C MET A 134 -3.97 11.36 10.49
N TYR A 135 -4.21 10.18 11.05
CA TYR A 135 -4.62 9.00 10.30
C TYR A 135 -6.01 9.21 9.66
N ARG A 136 -6.97 9.71 10.42
CA ARG A 136 -8.30 10.07 9.91
C ARG A 136 -8.23 11.09 8.77
N ALA A 137 -7.42 12.14 8.95
CA ALA A 137 -7.23 13.15 7.91
C ALA A 137 -6.60 12.54 6.66
N PHE A 138 -5.63 11.62 6.82
CA PHE A 138 -4.99 10.91 5.72
C PHE A 138 -5.98 10.00 4.98
N GLU A 139 -6.75 9.17 5.67
CA GLU A 139 -7.80 8.34 5.04
C GLU A 139 -8.83 9.19 4.30
N THR A 140 -9.26 10.31 4.90
CA THR A 140 -10.20 11.24 4.24
C THR A 140 -9.62 11.81 2.95
N PHE A 141 -8.34 12.16 2.95
CA PHE A 141 -7.64 12.63 1.75
C PHE A 141 -7.55 11.54 0.67
N MET A 142 -7.34 10.29 1.07
CA MET A 142 -7.22 9.16 0.14
C MET A 142 -8.54 8.76 -0.52
N GLN A 143 -9.68 9.04 0.12
CA GLN A 143 -10.99 8.62 -0.35
C GLN A 143 -11.29 9.09 -1.78
N GLY A 144 -11.55 8.12 -2.65
CA GLY A 144 -12.06 8.34 -4.00
C GLY A 144 -11.02 8.54 -5.11
N SER A 145 -9.73 8.76 -4.78
CA SER A 145 -8.72 9.03 -5.81
C SER A 145 -7.40 8.28 -5.64
N TYR A 146 -7.07 7.91 -4.41
CA TYR A 146 -5.78 7.30 -4.11
C TYR A 146 -5.93 5.99 -3.33
N ILE A 147 -5.00 5.07 -3.57
CA ILE A 147 -4.75 3.92 -2.71
C ILE A 147 -3.30 3.93 -2.26
N THR A 148 -2.99 3.26 -1.17
CA THR A 148 -1.61 3.08 -0.72
C THR A 148 -1.01 1.78 -1.25
N ASP A 149 0.32 1.63 -1.16
CA ASP A 149 0.99 0.37 -1.50
C ASP A 149 0.46 -0.81 -0.66
N GLU A 150 0.05 -0.57 0.58
CA GLU A 150 -0.54 -1.56 1.49
C GLU A 150 -1.91 -2.06 1.00
N GLU A 151 -2.66 -1.22 0.30
CA GLU A 151 -4.01 -1.53 -0.20
C GLU A 151 -4.02 -2.21 -1.58
N ILE A 152 -2.92 -2.16 -2.34
CA ILE A 152 -2.86 -2.72 -3.70
C ILE A 152 -3.36 -4.16 -3.76
N LEU A 153 -2.94 -5.01 -2.82
CA LEU A 153 -3.32 -6.43 -2.81
C LEU A 153 -4.81 -6.62 -2.48
N SER A 154 -5.36 -5.80 -1.60
CA SER A 154 -6.79 -5.85 -1.28
C SER A 154 -7.65 -5.44 -2.47
N VAL A 155 -7.22 -4.39 -3.20
CA VAL A 155 -7.89 -3.93 -4.41
C VAL A 155 -7.77 -4.98 -5.53
N LEU A 156 -6.58 -5.55 -5.76
CA LEU A 156 -6.38 -6.65 -6.69
C LEU A 156 -7.29 -7.84 -6.36
N ALA A 157 -7.35 -8.25 -5.09
CA ALA A 157 -8.18 -9.37 -4.66
C ALA A 157 -9.68 -9.14 -4.92
N SER A 158 -10.16 -7.89 -4.78
CA SER A 158 -11.55 -7.54 -5.09
C SER A 158 -11.90 -7.67 -6.58
N MET A 159 -10.92 -7.50 -7.46
CA MET A 159 -11.07 -7.56 -8.92
C MET A 159 -10.70 -8.91 -9.52
N ALA A 160 -10.05 -9.79 -8.75
CA ALA A 160 -9.47 -11.03 -9.25
C ALA A 160 -10.47 -11.96 -9.93
N LYS A 161 -11.74 -11.95 -9.50
CA LYS A 161 -12.79 -12.81 -10.07
C LYS A 161 -13.22 -12.39 -11.48
N ASP A 162 -13.07 -11.11 -11.79
CA ASP A 162 -13.55 -10.51 -13.04
C ASP A 162 -12.41 -10.32 -14.06
N SER A 163 -11.17 -10.65 -13.69
CA SER A 163 -9.99 -10.53 -14.55
C SER A 163 -9.84 -11.71 -15.48
N GLU A 164 -9.81 -11.44 -16.79
CA GLU A 164 -9.52 -12.45 -17.85
C GLU A 164 -8.05 -12.88 -17.78
N ILE A 165 -7.12 -11.95 -17.47
CA ILE A 165 -5.69 -12.26 -17.29
C ILE A 165 -5.52 -13.36 -16.23
N LEU A 166 -6.24 -13.27 -15.12
CA LEU A 166 -6.14 -14.27 -14.05
C LEU A 166 -6.87 -15.56 -14.39
N SER A 167 -8.03 -15.49 -15.06
CA SER A 167 -8.81 -16.69 -15.44
C SER A 167 -8.11 -17.53 -16.50
N ASP A 168 -7.41 -16.90 -17.44
CA ASP A 168 -6.74 -17.55 -18.58
C ASP A 168 -5.30 -17.98 -18.29
N SER A 169 -4.81 -17.69 -17.07
CA SER A 169 -3.44 -17.99 -16.68
C SER A 169 -3.35 -19.01 -15.55
N VAL A 170 -2.19 -19.65 -15.46
CA VAL A 170 -1.81 -20.48 -14.32
C VAL A 170 -0.85 -19.68 -13.45
N LEU A 171 -1.24 -19.43 -12.19
CA LEU A 171 -0.40 -18.78 -11.21
C LEU A 171 0.57 -19.81 -10.60
N VAL A 172 1.87 -19.43 -10.54
CA VAL A 172 2.97 -20.26 -10.01
C VAL A 172 3.78 -19.45 -9.00
#